data_29221d723a682a013e8da300aa7464c9
#
_entry.id   29221d723a682a013e8da300aa7464c9
#
_cell.length_a   1.000
_cell.length_b   1.000
_cell.length_c   1.000
_cell.angle_alpha   90.00
_cell.angle_beta   90.00
_cell.angle_gamma   90.00
#
_symmetry.space_group_name_H-M   'P 1'
#
loop_
_entity.id
_entity.type
_entity.pdbx_description
1 polymer ?
#
loop_
_entity_poly.entity_id
_entity_poly.type
_entity_poly.pdbx_seq_one_letter_code
_entity_poly.pdbx_strand_id
1 'polypeptide(L)'
;MSLRLRVLLVLLFLLLFVGAPLAPAPAHAQSAETAAVITELKPGRGRVEVKAAGGDWKPARPLLALRAGDMVRASDDAKTAVLLSGGRGTMRIEGPNGVFTVPAAAAAGQGQRARALVEASLGFLAGTTRESSQAVLATRSATRPPIIVSPRNGRVLPEPLAFEWLGSRFSHYTVRLVGPAGPVVDRREVTGARWSYPADAPPLTAGTRYTLQVVAGSQPAQEAWFEVVDAERAREVASDLAGLEQELGPAVSPTSRAVLRAGLLAREGFLHDARRVVVAGLAADRDEPTLHQLLGDIYTRTGLTDLAAESFDEASYLLSK
;
A
#
# COMPACT_ATOMS: atom_id res chain seq x y z
N MET A 1 71.07 3.46 -22.10
CA MET A 1 70.00 4.47 -21.98
C MET A 1 70.30 5.27 -20.72
N SER A 2 70.72 6.52 -20.85
CA SER A 2 71.29 7.32 -19.78
C SER A 2 70.20 7.76 -18.75
N LEU A 3 70.63 7.88 -17.51
CA LEU A 3 69.75 8.29 -16.38
C LEU A 3 68.97 9.58 -16.67
N ARG A 4 69.52 10.46 -17.49
CA ARG A 4 68.92 11.74 -17.93
C ARG A 4 67.70 11.52 -18.82
N LEU A 5 67.66 10.46 -19.66
CA LEU A 5 66.53 10.13 -20.53
C LEU A 5 65.36 9.54 -19.75
N ARG A 6 65.65 8.80 -18.66
CA ARG A 6 64.60 8.26 -17.75
C ARG A 6 63.91 9.34 -16.92
N VAL A 7 64.68 10.32 -16.46
CA VAL A 7 64.11 11.47 -15.70
C VAL A 7 63.24 12.35 -16.60
N LEU A 8 63.64 12.56 -17.87
CA LEU A 8 62.86 13.33 -18.84
C LEU A 8 61.53 12.63 -19.20
N LEU A 9 61.53 11.30 -19.32
CA LEU A 9 60.31 10.50 -19.59
C LEU A 9 59.33 10.49 -18.42
N VAL A 10 59.83 10.47 -17.19
CA VAL A 10 59.00 10.53 -15.98
C VAL A 10 58.37 11.93 -15.81
N LEU A 11 59.11 12.99 -16.11
CA LEU A 11 58.59 14.36 -16.07
C LEU A 11 57.57 14.63 -17.20
N LEU A 12 57.75 14.05 -18.37
CA LEU A 12 56.78 14.15 -19.46
C LEU A 12 55.49 13.39 -19.17
N PHE A 13 55.53 12.27 -18.40
CA PHE A 13 54.35 11.50 -17.99
C PHE A 13 53.60 12.20 -16.83
N LEU A 14 54.27 12.98 -15.98
CA LEU A 14 53.64 13.75 -14.90
C LEU A 14 52.95 15.03 -15.43
N LEU A 15 53.37 15.58 -16.56
CA LEU A 15 52.76 16.77 -17.15
C LEU A 15 51.51 16.46 -18.01
N LEU A 16 51.30 15.20 -18.41
CA LEU A 16 50.13 14.76 -19.17
C LEU A 16 48.90 14.42 -18.29
N PHE A 17 49.04 14.46 -16.96
CA PHE A 17 47.93 14.14 -16.00
C PHE A 17 47.25 15.37 -15.38
N VAL A 18 47.62 16.58 -15.79
CA VAL A 18 47.02 17.84 -15.31
C VAL A 18 46.13 18.41 -16.41
N GLY A 19 44.99 17.83 -16.64
CA GLY A 19 44.07 18.37 -17.65
C GLY A 19 42.83 17.54 -17.92
N ALA A 20 42.45 16.62 -17.02
CA ALA A 20 41.11 16.04 -17.14
C ALA A 20 40.11 17.12 -16.67
N PRO A 21 39.17 17.59 -17.53
CA PRO A 21 38.07 18.41 -17.04
C PRO A 21 37.32 17.60 -16.00
N LEU A 22 37.22 18.13 -14.78
CA LEU A 22 36.23 17.60 -13.79
C LEU A 22 34.88 17.68 -14.50
N ALA A 23 34.43 16.55 -15.05
CA ALA A 23 33.05 16.41 -15.44
C ALA A 23 32.22 16.72 -14.20
N PRO A 24 31.22 17.64 -14.26
CA PRO A 24 30.35 17.88 -13.14
C PRO A 24 29.78 16.53 -12.77
N ALA A 25 29.98 16.11 -11.51
CA ALA A 25 29.37 14.91 -10.98
C ALA A 25 27.88 15.00 -11.35
N PRO A 26 27.26 13.92 -11.88
CA PRO A 26 25.83 13.95 -12.15
C PRO A 26 25.17 14.40 -10.86
N ALA A 27 24.50 15.55 -10.89
CA ALA A 27 23.68 16.00 -9.80
C ALA A 27 22.78 14.81 -9.51
N HIS A 28 23.00 14.13 -8.39
CA HIS A 28 22.12 13.10 -7.91
C HIS A 28 20.78 13.79 -7.88
N ALA A 29 19.87 13.39 -8.78
CA ALA A 29 18.50 13.82 -8.73
C ALA A 29 18.04 13.42 -7.33
N GLN A 30 18.07 14.39 -6.40
CA GLN A 30 17.52 14.21 -5.08
C GLN A 30 16.11 13.73 -5.36
N SER A 31 15.81 12.50 -4.97
CA SER A 31 14.46 11.96 -5.03
C SER A 31 13.63 12.98 -4.28
N ALA A 32 12.86 13.77 -5.04
CA ALA A 32 12.18 14.92 -4.49
C ALA A 32 11.28 14.43 -3.38
N GLU A 33 11.59 14.88 -2.17
CA GLU A 33 10.99 14.43 -0.92
C GLU A 33 9.48 14.61 -1.01
N THR A 34 8.73 13.55 -0.72
CA THR A 34 7.27 13.59 -0.66
C THR A 34 6.85 14.48 0.51
N ALA A 35 6.31 15.66 0.21
CA ALA A 35 5.88 16.62 1.23
C ALA A 35 4.45 16.37 1.72
N ALA A 36 3.63 15.70 0.90
CA ALA A 36 2.26 15.33 1.25
C ALA A 36 1.73 14.21 0.34
N VAL A 37 0.60 13.59 0.72
CA VAL A 37 -0.12 12.59 -0.10
C VAL A 37 -1.63 12.86 -0.02
N ILE A 38 -2.32 12.69 -1.13
CA ILE A 38 -3.78 12.73 -1.17
C ILE A 38 -4.32 11.42 -0.56
N THR A 39 -5.02 11.51 0.57
CA THR A 39 -5.56 10.37 1.31
C THR A 39 -7.07 10.18 1.15
N GLU A 40 -7.76 11.23 0.68
CA GLU A 40 -9.18 11.16 0.34
C GLU A 40 -9.43 11.97 -0.93
N LEU A 41 -10.33 11.48 -1.77
CA LEU A 41 -10.62 12.14 -3.04
C LEU A 41 -12.08 11.94 -3.42
N LYS A 42 -12.90 12.96 -3.23
CA LYS A 42 -14.34 12.95 -3.55
C LYS A 42 -14.65 14.06 -4.56
N PRO A 43 -14.70 13.75 -5.86
CA PRO A 43 -14.96 14.76 -6.87
C PRO A 43 -16.38 15.36 -6.78
N GLY A 44 -17.40 14.58 -6.38
CA GLY A 44 -18.79 15.06 -6.42
C GLY A 44 -19.16 15.48 -7.84
N ARG A 45 -19.78 16.64 -7.99
CA ARG A 45 -20.06 17.27 -9.30
C ARG A 45 -18.92 18.17 -9.77
N GLY A 46 -17.93 18.38 -8.94
CA GLY A 46 -16.76 19.20 -9.23
C GLY A 46 -15.54 18.36 -9.62
N ARG A 47 -14.38 18.96 -9.40
CA ARG A 47 -13.08 18.32 -9.67
C ARG A 47 -12.08 18.65 -8.58
N VAL A 48 -11.25 17.68 -8.28
CA VAL A 48 -10.01 17.92 -7.53
C VAL A 48 -8.86 17.92 -8.52
N GLU A 49 -8.08 18.97 -8.51
CA GLU A 49 -6.95 19.13 -9.43
C GLU A 49 -5.68 19.48 -8.66
N VAL A 50 -4.57 19.06 -9.22
CA VAL A 50 -3.22 19.31 -8.69
C VAL A 50 -2.41 20.03 -9.75
N LYS A 51 -1.64 21.02 -9.33
CA LYS A 51 -0.68 21.76 -10.14
C LYS A 51 0.70 21.62 -9.53
N ALA A 52 1.62 20.97 -10.24
CA ALA A 52 3.02 20.97 -9.86
C ALA A 52 3.59 22.39 -9.97
N ALA A 53 4.62 22.71 -9.17
CA ALA A 53 5.27 24.01 -9.23
C ALA A 53 5.72 24.33 -10.67
N GLY A 54 5.18 25.41 -11.24
CA GLY A 54 5.45 25.82 -12.62
C GLY A 54 4.75 25.04 -13.72
N GLY A 55 3.87 24.07 -13.39
CA GLY A 55 3.11 23.26 -14.34
C GLY A 55 1.65 23.72 -14.53
N ASP A 56 0.87 22.92 -15.21
CA ASP A 56 -0.56 23.12 -15.44
C ASP A 56 -1.40 22.31 -14.42
N TRP A 57 -2.68 22.70 -14.28
CA TRP A 57 -3.66 21.97 -13.50
C TRP A 57 -4.00 20.64 -14.18
N LYS A 58 -3.93 19.54 -13.42
CA LYS A 58 -4.25 18.19 -13.86
C LYS A 58 -5.20 17.53 -12.85
N PRO A 59 -6.09 16.63 -13.29
CA PRO A 59 -6.93 15.89 -12.38
C PRO A 59 -6.09 15.18 -11.29
N ALA A 60 -6.53 15.29 -10.05
CA ALA A 60 -5.92 14.58 -8.94
C ALA A 60 -6.18 13.08 -9.06
N ARG A 61 -5.30 12.28 -8.46
CA ARG A 61 -5.42 10.81 -8.37
C ARG A 61 -5.32 10.37 -6.92
N PRO A 62 -5.98 9.27 -6.56
CA PRO A 62 -5.80 8.66 -5.25
C PRO A 62 -4.33 8.40 -4.95
N LEU A 63 -3.93 8.59 -3.71
CA LEU A 63 -2.56 8.35 -3.21
C LEU A 63 -1.46 9.15 -3.93
N LEU A 64 -1.83 10.23 -4.65
CA LEU A 64 -0.88 11.07 -5.35
C LEU A 64 0.08 11.72 -4.36
N ALA A 65 1.37 11.47 -4.56
CA ALA A 65 2.44 12.15 -3.84
C ALA A 65 2.59 13.59 -4.33
N LEU A 66 2.65 14.53 -3.40
CA LEU A 66 2.81 15.94 -3.63
C LEU A 66 4.15 16.42 -3.08
N ARG A 67 4.74 17.38 -3.77
CA ARG A 67 5.98 18.05 -3.39
C ARG A 67 5.70 19.40 -2.76
N ALA A 68 6.67 19.94 -2.06
CA ALA A 68 6.62 21.33 -1.62
C ALA A 68 6.40 22.29 -2.82
N GLY A 69 5.46 23.22 -2.67
CA GLY A 69 5.08 24.16 -3.72
C GLY A 69 4.02 23.66 -4.69
N ASP A 70 3.66 22.38 -4.68
CA ASP A 70 2.51 21.89 -5.43
C ASP A 70 1.22 22.52 -4.87
N MET A 71 0.25 22.72 -5.74
CA MET A 71 -1.02 23.31 -5.37
C MET A 71 -2.15 22.30 -5.61
N VAL A 72 -3.10 22.24 -4.69
CA VAL A 72 -4.31 21.42 -4.79
C VAL A 72 -5.51 22.33 -4.75
N ARG A 73 -6.49 22.12 -5.62
CA ARG A 73 -7.77 22.83 -5.60
C ARG A 73 -8.94 21.87 -5.74
N ALA A 74 -10.06 22.29 -5.17
CA ALA A 74 -11.36 21.65 -5.36
C ALA A 74 -12.35 22.66 -5.94
N SER A 75 -13.21 22.22 -6.86
CA SER A 75 -14.30 23.02 -7.43
C SER A 75 -15.66 22.46 -7.00
N ASP A 76 -16.69 23.26 -7.08
CA ASP A 76 -18.07 22.92 -6.73
C ASP A 76 -18.19 22.24 -5.35
N ASP A 77 -18.71 21.03 -5.30
CA ASP A 77 -18.86 20.22 -4.08
C ASP A 77 -17.75 19.17 -3.89
N ALA A 78 -16.68 19.26 -4.70
CA ALA A 78 -15.54 18.37 -4.57
C ALA A 78 -14.81 18.58 -3.24
N LYS A 79 -14.28 17.47 -2.69
CA LYS A 79 -13.54 17.46 -1.42
C LYS A 79 -12.31 16.57 -1.53
N THR A 80 -11.25 16.95 -0.84
CA THR A 80 -10.06 16.13 -0.73
C THR A 80 -9.40 16.33 0.62
N ALA A 81 -8.71 15.30 1.08
CA ALA A 81 -7.84 15.38 2.24
C ALA A 81 -6.39 15.12 1.80
N VAL A 82 -5.50 16.02 2.21
CA VAL A 82 -4.06 15.95 1.95
C VAL A 82 -3.35 15.77 3.27
N LEU A 83 -2.69 14.64 3.46
CA LEU A 83 -1.86 14.39 4.62
C LEU A 83 -0.48 14.97 4.39
N LEU A 84 -0.03 15.80 5.31
CA LEU A 84 1.26 16.48 5.26
C LEU A 84 2.34 15.64 5.94
N SER A 85 3.53 15.56 5.35
CA SER A 85 4.71 14.95 5.97
C SER A 85 5.16 15.73 7.23
N GLY A 86 5.96 15.09 8.08
CA GLY A 86 6.50 15.72 9.28
C GLY A 86 5.48 15.93 10.40
N GLY A 87 4.41 15.13 10.50
CA GLY A 87 3.44 15.18 11.59
C GLY A 87 2.58 16.45 11.64
N ARG A 88 2.43 17.14 10.51
CA ARG A 88 1.64 18.39 10.41
C ARG A 88 0.15 18.17 10.22
N GLY A 89 -0.30 16.92 10.32
CA GLY A 89 -1.70 16.56 10.22
C GLY A 89 -2.24 16.54 8.78
N THR A 90 -3.55 16.58 8.68
CA THR A 90 -4.29 16.53 7.41
C THR A 90 -4.89 17.88 7.09
N MET A 91 -4.70 18.34 5.86
CA MET A 91 -5.40 19.50 5.32
C MET A 91 -6.62 19.05 4.51
N ARG A 92 -7.81 19.50 4.89
CA ARG A 92 -9.04 19.29 4.14
C ARG A 92 -9.26 20.48 3.21
N ILE A 93 -9.53 20.18 1.94
CA ILE A 93 -9.79 21.18 0.89
C ILE A 93 -11.16 20.88 0.33
N GLU A 94 -12.06 21.89 0.36
CA GLU A 94 -13.43 21.76 -0.11
C GLU A 94 -13.72 22.86 -1.13
N GLY A 95 -14.48 22.55 -2.19
CA GLY A 95 -14.98 23.54 -3.16
C GLY A 95 -15.98 24.53 -2.53
N PRO A 96 -16.37 25.59 -3.24
CA PRO A 96 -15.98 25.97 -4.62
C PRO A 96 -14.64 26.70 -4.76
N ASN A 97 -13.99 27.18 -3.69
CA ASN A 97 -12.80 28.03 -3.78
C ASN A 97 -11.62 27.52 -2.95
N GLY A 98 -11.65 26.24 -2.57
CA GLY A 98 -10.56 25.65 -1.80
C GLY A 98 -9.29 25.50 -2.65
N VAL A 99 -8.26 26.32 -2.37
CA VAL A 99 -6.91 26.17 -2.93
C VAL A 99 -5.92 26.07 -1.80
N PHE A 100 -5.02 25.10 -1.90
CA PHE A 100 -4.00 24.86 -0.90
C PHE A 100 -2.64 24.67 -1.57
N THR A 101 -1.62 25.35 -1.05
CA THR A 101 -0.23 25.14 -1.47
C THR A 101 0.48 24.26 -0.47
N VAL A 102 1.08 23.17 -0.93
CA VAL A 102 1.82 22.22 -0.10
C VAL A 102 3.07 22.91 0.47
N PRO A 103 3.19 23.04 1.79
CA PRO A 103 4.35 23.70 2.40
C PRO A 103 5.58 22.81 2.33
N ALA A 104 6.77 23.40 2.44
CA ALA A 104 8.01 22.64 2.56
C ALA A 104 7.97 21.66 3.74
N ALA A 105 8.59 20.49 3.59
CA ALA A 105 8.69 19.54 4.68
C ALA A 105 9.31 20.21 5.92
N ALA A 106 8.74 19.97 7.12
CA ALA A 106 9.31 20.50 8.35
C ALA A 106 10.61 19.77 8.69
N ALA A 107 11.60 20.50 9.15
CA ALA A 107 12.82 19.90 9.68
C ALA A 107 12.50 18.93 10.83
N ALA A 108 13.25 17.82 10.92
CA ALA A 108 13.08 16.79 11.93
C ALA A 108 13.15 17.37 13.36
N GLY A 109 12.07 17.24 14.11
CA GLY A 109 11.95 17.61 15.52
C GLY A 109 11.73 16.38 16.41
N GLN A 110 11.57 16.60 17.72
CA GLN A 110 11.30 15.52 18.68
C GLN A 110 10.04 14.74 18.29
N GLY A 111 10.06 13.40 18.42
CA GLY A 111 8.99 12.50 17.96
C GLY A 111 9.38 11.71 16.70
N GLN A 112 10.66 11.51 16.45
CA GLN A 112 11.21 10.95 15.20
C GLN A 112 10.60 9.61 14.77
N ARG A 113 10.30 8.67 15.69
CA ARG A 113 9.82 7.33 15.33
C ARG A 113 8.39 7.37 14.74
N ALA A 114 7.46 8.05 15.40
CA ALA A 114 6.08 8.13 14.94
C ALA A 114 5.97 8.89 13.61
N ARG A 115 6.72 9.98 13.45
CA ARG A 115 6.84 10.71 12.18
C ARG A 115 7.43 9.84 11.07
N ALA A 116 8.49 9.09 11.37
CA ALA A 116 9.09 8.16 10.42
C ALA A 116 8.10 7.08 9.96
N LEU A 117 7.17 6.64 10.82
CA LEU A 117 6.09 5.71 10.45
C LEU A 117 5.09 6.35 9.46
N VAL A 118 4.69 7.60 9.71
CA VAL A 118 3.83 8.34 8.76
C VAL A 118 4.56 8.51 7.43
N GLU A 119 5.79 8.98 7.43
CA GLU A 119 6.59 9.20 6.21
C GLU A 119 6.83 7.89 5.44
N ALA A 120 7.13 6.82 6.14
CA ALA A 120 7.33 5.51 5.53
C ALA A 120 6.02 4.95 4.93
N SER A 121 4.88 5.17 5.60
CA SER A 121 3.56 4.81 5.06
C SER A 121 3.23 5.65 3.83
N LEU A 122 3.48 6.96 3.86
CA LEU A 122 3.31 7.87 2.73
C LEU A 122 4.21 7.48 1.54
N GLY A 123 5.48 7.20 1.79
CA GLY A 123 6.43 6.76 0.77
C GLY A 123 6.01 5.45 0.10
N PHE A 124 5.50 4.50 0.88
CA PHE A 124 4.94 3.25 0.37
C PHE A 124 3.71 3.51 -0.51
N LEU A 125 2.73 4.28 -0.02
CA LEU A 125 1.51 4.62 -0.75
C LEU A 125 1.80 5.37 -2.05
N ALA A 126 2.75 6.31 -2.03
CA ALA A 126 3.19 7.04 -3.21
C ALA A 126 3.87 6.15 -4.26
N GLY A 127 4.50 5.05 -3.83
CA GLY A 127 5.12 4.04 -4.71
C GLY A 127 4.08 3.18 -5.43
N THR A 128 2.98 2.84 -4.77
CA THR A 128 1.94 1.96 -5.32
C THR A 128 1.28 2.54 -6.57
N THR A 129 1.05 3.85 -6.61
CA THR A 129 0.45 4.53 -7.78
C THR A 129 1.28 4.47 -9.06
N ARG A 130 2.57 4.16 -8.98
CA ARG A 130 3.44 4.00 -10.16
C ARG A 130 3.36 2.61 -10.77
N GLU A 131 3.05 1.59 -9.96
CA GLU A 131 2.99 0.19 -10.41
C GLU A 131 1.63 -0.20 -11.00
N SER A 132 0.55 0.47 -10.60
CA SER A 132 -0.84 0.12 -10.96
C SER A 132 -1.26 0.51 -12.38
N SER A 133 -0.40 1.13 -13.18
CA SER A 133 -0.74 1.63 -14.53
C SER A 133 -0.79 0.53 -15.62
N GLN A 134 -0.57 -0.73 -15.27
CA GLN A 134 -0.68 -1.84 -16.23
C GLN A 134 -2.08 -2.45 -16.15
N ALA A 135 -2.93 -2.10 -17.12
CA ALA A 135 -4.25 -2.72 -17.29
C ALA A 135 -4.09 -4.22 -17.56
N VAL A 136 -4.58 -5.04 -16.63
CA VAL A 136 -4.65 -6.49 -16.81
C VAL A 136 -5.99 -6.82 -17.45
N LEU A 137 -5.96 -7.32 -18.69
CA LEU A 137 -7.14 -7.85 -19.37
C LEU A 137 -7.50 -9.21 -18.76
N ALA A 138 -8.55 -9.26 -17.96
CA ALA A 138 -9.05 -10.48 -17.34
C ALA A 138 -10.07 -11.18 -18.25
N THR A 139 -9.84 -12.45 -18.55
CA THR A 139 -10.80 -13.34 -19.26
C THR A 139 -11.71 -14.02 -18.24
N ARG A 140 -13.01 -13.76 -18.32
CA ARG A 140 -14.02 -14.40 -17.46
C ARG A 140 -14.36 -15.79 -17.98
N SER A 141 -14.20 -16.83 -17.15
CA SER A 141 -14.60 -18.21 -17.43
C SER A 141 -15.80 -18.63 -16.55
N ALA A 142 -16.73 -19.39 -17.14
CA ALA A 142 -18.02 -19.72 -16.52
C ALA A 142 -17.98 -20.73 -15.34
N THR A 143 -16.90 -21.48 -15.19
CA THR A 143 -16.71 -22.46 -14.10
C THR A 143 -15.32 -22.30 -13.50
N ARG A 144 -15.20 -21.43 -12.49
CA ARG A 144 -13.92 -21.26 -11.79
C ARG A 144 -13.92 -22.07 -10.49
N PRO A 145 -12.79 -22.74 -10.16
CA PRO A 145 -12.58 -23.26 -8.82
C PRO A 145 -12.61 -22.10 -7.82
N PRO A 146 -12.85 -22.37 -6.53
CA PRO A 146 -12.85 -21.33 -5.52
C PRO A 146 -11.49 -20.60 -5.51
N ILE A 147 -11.50 -19.27 -5.42
CA ILE A 147 -10.26 -18.48 -5.36
C ILE A 147 -10.09 -17.99 -3.93
N ILE A 148 -9.05 -18.45 -3.24
CA ILE A 148 -8.73 -17.97 -1.89
C ILE A 148 -8.36 -16.49 -1.97
N VAL A 149 -9.09 -15.67 -1.23
CA VAL A 149 -8.89 -14.22 -1.19
C VAL A 149 -7.99 -13.82 -0.03
N SER A 150 -8.25 -14.37 1.19
CA SER A 150 -7.55 -13.91 2.39
C SER A 150 -7.65 -14.93 3.53
N PRO A 151 -6.58 -15.15 4.32
CA PRO A 151 -5.21 -14.71 4.07
C PRO A 151 -4.58 -15.41 2.87
N ARG A 152 -3.67 -14.71 2.18
CA ARG A 152 -3.01 -15.22 0.98
C ARG A 152 -1.65 -14.56 0.79
N ASN A 153 -0.61 -15.39 0.60
CA ASN A 153 0.73 -14.99 0.19
C ASN A 153 1.34 -13.86 1.04
N GLY A 154 1.17 -13.93 2.36
CA GLY A 154 1.66 -12.88 3.25
C GLY A 154 1.72 -13.31 4.71
N ARG A 155 2.11 -12.36 5.54
CA ARG A 155 2.13 -12.48 7.00
C ARG A 155 0.78 -12.10 7.59
N VAL A 156 0.47 -12.68 8.75
CA VAL A 156 -0.71 -12.36 9.55
C VAL A 156 -0.32 -12.13 11.00
N LEU A 157 -1.03 -11.24 11.67
CA LEU A 157 -0.92 -11.07 13.10
C LEU A 157 -1.56 -12.28 13.82
N PRO A 158 -1.11 -12.62 15.05
CA PRO A 158 -1.66 -13.74 15.82
C PRO A 158 -3.02 -13.39 16.44
N GLU A 159 -3.98 -13.07 15.59
CA GLU A 159 -5.37 -12.78 15.93
C GLU A 159 -6.29 -13.90 15.41
N PRO A 160 -7.54 -14.01 15.88
CA PRO A 160 -8.50 -14.93 15.30
C PRO A 160 -8.65 -14.70 13.79
N LEU A 161 -8.32 -15.72 13.00
CA LEU A 161 -8.34 -15.63 11.55
C LEU A 161 -9.70 -15.95 10.96
N ALA A 162 -10.07 -15.18 9.95
CA ALA A 162 -11.18 -15.52 9.05
C ALA A 162 -10.59 -15.75 7.65
N PHE A 163 -10.96 -16.86 7.06
CA PHE A 163 -10.57 -17.27 5.72
C PHE A 163 -11.70 -16.92 4.75
N GLU A 164 -11.35 -16.29 3.64
CA GLU A 164 -12.30 -15.83 2.64
C GLU A 164 -11.89 -16.33 1.25
N TRP A 165 -12.87 -16.74 0.46
CA TRP A 165 -12.65 -17.13 -0.94
C TRP A 165 -13.81 -16.67 -1.82
N LEU A 166 -13.54 -16.55 -3.11
CA LEU A 166 -14.60 -16.40 -4.11
C LEU A 166 -15.11 -17.78 -4.50
N GLY A 167 -16.41 -17.92 -4.58
CA GLY A 167 -17.08 -19.15 -4.96
C GLY A 167 -18.59 -19.03 -4.86
N SER A 168 -19.30 -20.07 -5.23
CA SER A 168 -20.76 -20.09 -5.11
C SER A 168 -21.18 -20.18 -3.64
N ARG A 169 -22.05 -19.27 -3.21
CA ARG A 169 -22.66 -19.33 -1.87
C ARG A 169 -23.53 -20.56 -1.61
N PHE A 170 -23.88 -21.30 -2.67
CA PHE A 170 -24.70 -22.51 -2.62
C PHE A 170 -23.87 -23.80 -2.64
N SER A 171 -22.56 -23.68 -2.84
CA SER A 171 -21.65 -24.83 -2.82
C SER A 171 -21.20 -25.17 -1.41
N HIS A 172 -20.93 -26.44 -1.19
CA HIS A 172 -20.26 -26.94 0.00
C HIS A 172 -18.76 -27.05 -0.28
N TYR A 173 -17.96 -26.62 0.67
CA TYR A 173 -16.51 -26.60 0.55
C TYR A 173 -15.87 -27.51 1.61
N THR A 174 -14.78 -28.15 1.22
CA THR A 174 -13.84 -28.74 2.17
C THR A 174 -12.73 -27.73 2.38
N VAL A 175 -12.55 -27.30 3.63
CA VAL A 175 -11.49 -26.35 4.04
C VAL A 175 -10.49 -27.11 4.90
N ARG A 176 -9.23 -27.12 4.48
CA ARG A 176 -8.14 -27.75 5.18
C ARG A 176 -7.04 -26.75 5.44
N LEU A 177 -6.52 -26.77 6.67
CA LEU A 177 -5.34 -26.02 7.05
C LEU A 177 -4.20 -27.00 7.34
N VAL A 178 -3.08 -26.81 6.64
CA VAL A 178 -1.90 -27.68 6.73
C VAL A 178 -0.74 -26.88 7.27
N GLY A 179 -0.14 -27.38 8.34
CA GLY A 179 1.10 -26.85 8.91
C GLY A 179 2.30 -27.74 8.56
N PRO A 180 3.50 -27.44 9.08
CA PRO A 180 4.72 -28.20 8.80
C PRO A 180 4.64 -29.68 9.26
N ALA A 181 3.89 -29.96 10.33
CA ALA A 181 3.68 -31.29 10.86
C ALA A 181 2.51 -32.05 10.24
N GLY A 182 1.81 -31.44 9.27
CA GLY A 182 0.64 -32.02 8.62
C GLY A 182 -0.65 -31.23 8.85
N PRO A 183 -1.81 -31.85 8.60
CA PRO A 183 -3.11 -31.19 8.73
C PRO A 183 -3.37 -30.73 10.18
N VAL A 184 -3.71 -29.46 10.36
CA VAL A 184 -4.09 -28.85 11.64
C VAL A 184 -5.62 -28.88 11.81
N VAL A 185 -6.34 -28.58 10.72
CA VAL A 185 -7.79 -28.59 10.67
C VAL A 185 -8.23 -29.16 9.32
N ASP A 186 -9.27 -30.00 9.34
CA ASP A 186 -9.98 -30.48 8.15
C ASP A 186 -11.49 -30.34 8.43
N ARG A 187 -12.16 -29.43 7.72
CA ARG A 187 -13.60 -29.19 7.84
C ARG A 187 -14.28 -29.44 6.50
N ARG A 188 -15.27 -30.31 6.51
CA ARG A 188 -16.11 -30.60 5.34
C ARG A 188 -17.43 -29.86 5.47
N GLU A 189 -18.14 -29.76 4.37
CA GLU A 189 -19.49 -29.17 4.30
C GLU A 189 -19.56 -27.72 4.80
N VAL A 190 -18.48 -26.96 4.62
CA VAL A 190 -18.47 -25.52 4.91
C VAL A 190 -19.31 -24.81 3.87
N THR A 191 -20.33 -24.09 4.29
CA THR A 191 -21.21 -23.29 3.42
C THR A 191 -20.77 -21.85 3.34
N GLY A 192 -20.99 -21.22 2.19
CA GLY A 192 -20.63 -19.82 1.97
C GLY A 192 -19.16 -19.62 1.56
N ALA A 193 -18.75 -18.37 1.50
CA ALA A 193 -17.45 -17.94 1.01
C ALA A 193 -16.50 -17.48 2.12
N ARG A 194 -16.81 -17.80 3.37
CA ARG A 194 -16.04 -17.41 4.56
C ARG A 194 -16.09 -18.50 5.63
N TRP A 195 -14.94 -18.68 6.30
CA TRP A 195 -14.84 -19.60 7.42
C TRP A 195 -13.91 -19.01 8.48
N SER A 196 -14.36 -18.97 9.74
CA SER A 196 -13.53 -18.52 10.87
C SER A 196 -12.75 -19.68 11.45
N TYR A 197 -11.49 -19.43 11.81
CA TYR A 197 -10.69 -20.42 12.51
C TYR A 197 -11.39 -20.80 13.81
N PRO A 198 -11.65 -22.10 14.06
CA PRO A 198 -12.44 -22.50 15.21
C PRO A 198 -11.74 -22.21 16.52
N ALA A 199 -12.47 -21.76 17.51
CA ALA A 199 -11.94 -21.47 18.85
C ALA A 199 -11.50 -22.75 19.58
N ASP A 200 -12.08 -23.91 19.21
CA ASP A 200 -11.75 -25.25 19.75
C ASP A 200 -10.60 -25.94 19.00
N ALA A 201 -10.10 -25.35 17.92
CA ALA A 201 -8.97 -25.87 17.18
C ALA A 201 -7.64 -25.55 17.89
N PRO A 202 -6.57 -26.34 17.65
CA PRO A 202 -5.25 -26.04 18.21
C PRO A 202 -4.79 -24.64 17.84
N PRO A 203 -4.21 -23.85 18.75
CA PRO A 203 -3.73 -22.52 18.43
C PRO A 203 -2.65 -22.59 17.34
N LEU A 204 -2.69 -21.63 16.41
CA LEU A 204 -1.67 -21.52 15.38
C LEU A 204 -0.34 -21.09 16.01
N THR A 205 0.72 -21.83 15.67
CA THR A 205 2.05 -21.59 16.21
C THR A 205 2.67 -20.35 15.56
N ALA A 206 3.15 -19.44 16.39
CA ALA A 206 3.89 -18.26 15.96
C ALA A 206 5.18 -18.64 15.20
N GLY A 207 5.57 -17.84 14.23
CA GLY A 207 6.72 -18.10 13.36
C GLY A 207 6.51 -19.24 12.35
N THR A 208 5.26 -19.68 12.18
CA THR A 208 4.93 -20.86 11.38
C THR A 208 4.15 -20.50 10.13
N ARG A 209 4.55 -21.10 9.00
CA ARG A 209 3.82 -21.02 7.73
C ARG A 209 2.79 -22.13 7.62
N TYR A 210 1.61 -21.76 7.20
CA TYR A 210 0.48 -22.65 6.95
C TYR A 210 0.03 -22.55 5.49
N THR A 211 -0.56 -23.65 4.99
CA THR A 211 -1.22 -23.69 3.69
C THR A 211 -2.72 -23.90 3.90
N LEU A 212 -3.51 -22.96 3.44
CA LEU A 212 -4.97 -23.08 3.35
C LEU A 212 -5.31 -23.76 2.03
N GLN A 213 -6.12 -24.83 2.10
CA GLN A 213 -6.67 -25.53 0.93
C GLN A 213 -8.19 -25.38 0.96
N VAL A 214 -8.79 -25.02 -0.18
CA VAL A 214 -10.24 -24.95 -0.37
C VAL A 214 -10.62 -25.74 -1.58
N VAL A 215 -11.55 -26.66 -1.41
CA VAL A 215 -12.05 -27.58 -2.48
C VAL A 215 -13.55 -27.45 -2.59
N ALA A 216 -14.08 -27.33 -3.79
CA ALA A 216 -15.50 -27.37 -4.10
C ALA A 216 -15.84 -28.64 -4.88
N GLY A 217 -16.57 -29.57 -4.26
CA GLY A 217 -16.93 -30.86 -4.88
C GLY A 217 -15.71 -31.62 -5.41
N SER A 218 -15.74 -31.95 -6.72
CA SER A 218 -14.67 -32.64 -7.42
C SER A 218 -13.62 -31.74 -8.07
N GLN A 219 -13.68 -30.41 -7.83
CA GLN A 219 -12.73 -29.47 -8.43
C GLN A 219 -11.34 -29.60 -7.78
N PRO A 220 -10.28 -29.20 -8.49
CA PRO A 220 -8.94 -29.15 -7.91
C PRO A 220 -8.89 -28.25 -6.67
N ALA A 221 -8.13 -28.67 -5.67
CA ALA A 221 -7.87 -27.85 -4.49
C ALA A 221 -7.20 -26.53 -4.89
N GLN A 222 -7.71 -25.45 -4.34
CA GLN A 222 -7.02 -24.15 -4.39
C GLN A 222 -6.22 -23.98 -3.11
N GLU A 223 -5.02 -23.44 -3.25
CA GLU A 223 -4.08 -23.29 -2.16
C GLU A 223 -3.58 -21.87 -2.04
N ALA A 224 -3.39 -21.43 -0.80
CA ALA A 224 -2.72 -20.19 -0.48
C ALA A 224 -1.95 -20.37 0.83
N TRP A 225 -0.76 -19.79 0.91
CA TRP A 225 0.02 -19.83 2.14
C TRP A 225 -0.14 -18.53 2.92
N PHE A 226 0.06 -18.63 4.24
CA PHE A 226 0.27 -17.49 5.12
C PHE A 226 1.22 -17.90 6.27
N GLU A 227 1.80 -16.91 6.92
CA GLU A 227 2.71 -17.10 8.04
C GLU A 227 2.21 -16.30 9.24
N VAL A 228 2.02 -16.99 10.37
CA VAL A 228 1.72 -16.32 11.64
C VAL A 228 3.03 -15.78 12.19
N VAL A 229 3.15 -14.48 12.39
CA VAL A 229 4.38 -13.89 12.93
C VAL A 229 4.58 -14.25 14.39
N ASP A 230 5.83 -14.18 14.85
CA ASP A 230 6.15 -14.37 16.27
C ASP A 230 5.61 -13.22 17.15
N ALA A 231 5.61 -13.47 18.46
CA ALA A 231 5.06 -12.53 19.43
C ALA A 231 5.88 -11.24 19.56
N GLU A 232 7.17 -11.25 19.23
CA GLU A 232 8.02 -10.07 19.24
C GLU A 232 7.63 -9.14 18.09
N ARG A 233 7.58 -9.71 16.88
CA ARG A 233 7.16 -8.96 15.69
C ARG A 233 5.73 -8.43 15.80
N ALA A 234 4.82 -9.20 16.37
CA ALA A 234 3.44 -8.76 16.60
C ALA A 234 3.40 -7.55 17.55
N ARG A 235 4.19 -7.55 18.62
CA ARG A 235 4.30 -6.41 19.54
C ARG A 235 4.91 -5.18 18.90
N GLU A 236 5.93 -5.34 18.05
CA GLU A 236 6.52 -4.23 17.28
C GLU A 236 5.46 -3.56 16.39
N VAL A 237 4.74 -4.35 15.59
CA VAL A 237 3.68 -3.83 14.72
C VAL A 237 2.57 -3.15 15.51
N ALA A 238 2.15 -3.73 16.64
CA ALA A 238 1.16 -3.10 17.52
C ALA A 238 1.65 -1.76 18.09
N SER A 239 2.93 -1.69 18.48
CA SER A 239 3.56 -0.44 18.94
C SER A 239 3.64 0.61 17.83
N ASP A 240 3.97 0.19 16.61
CA ASP A 240 4.06 1.09 15.46
C ASP A 240 2.68 1.62 15.06
N LEU A 241 1.65 0.77 15.08
CA LEU A 241 0.27 1.20 14.86
C LEU A 241 -0.22 2.18 15.94
N ALA A 242 0.11 1.92 17.21
CA ALA A 242 -0.23 2.83 18.30
C ALA A 242 0.50 4.19 18.17
N GLY A 243 1.78 4.17 17.80
CA GLY A 243 2.56 5.37 17.51
C GLY A 243 2.00 6.18 16.35
N LEU A 244 1.58 5.49 15.26
CA LEU A 244 0.89 6.11 14.13
C LEU A 244 -0.40 6.80 14.58
N GLU A 245 -1.24 6.14 15.38
CA GLU A 245 -2.50 6.70 15.88
C GLU A 245 -2.29 7.94 16.75
N GLN A 246 -1.27 7.95 17.59
CA GLN A 246 -0.93 9.09 18.42
C GLN A 246 -0.49 10.30 17.58
N GLU A 247 0.33 10.08 16.54
CA GLU A 247 0.81 11.14 15.66
C GLU A 247 -0.32 11.74 14.81
N LEU A 248 -1.27 10.92 14.35
CA LEU A 248 -2.39 11.38 13.55
C LEU A 248 -3.34 12.30 14.33
N GLY A 249 -3.52 12.05 15.62
CA GLY A 249 -4.42 12.83 16.46
C GLY A 249 -5.90 12.72 16.06
N PRO A 250 -6.80 13.42 16.76
CA PRO A 250 -8.25 13.28 16.56
C PRO A 250 -8.78 14.00 15.31
N ALA A 251 -8.03 14.94 14.74
CA ALA A 251 -8.48 15.75 13.59
C ALA A 251 -8.42 15.00 12.26
N VAL A 252 -7.69 13.87 12.20
CA VAL A 252 -7.59 13.05 10.98
C VAL A 252 -8.85 12.22 10.81
N SER A 253 -9.42 12.25 9.61
CA SER A 253 -10.65 11.52 9.29
C SER A 253 -10.49 10.00 9.42
N PRO A 254 -11.60 9.25 9.63
CA PRO A 254 -11.57 7.79 9.65
C PRO A 254 -10.97 7.19 8.37
N THR A 255 -11.27 7.75 7.21
CA THR A 255 -10.76 7.28 5.91
C THR A 255 -9.25 7.47 5.80
N SER A 256 -8.74 8.69 6.03
CA SER A 256 -7.29 8.96 6.01
C SER A 256 -6.54 8.08 7.01
N ARG A 257 -7.12 7.84 8.17
CA ARG A 257 -6.59 6.94 9.20
C ARG A 257 -6.52 5.50 8.70
N ALA A 258 -7.60 5.01 8.05
CA ALA A 258 -7.64 3.68 7.47
C ALA A 258 -6.59 3.51 6.36
N VAL A 259 -6.44 4.51 5.48
CA VAL A 259 -5.42 4.52 4.42
C VAL A 259 -4.01 4.38 5.00
N LEU A 260 -3.69 5.15 6.04
CA LEU A 260 -2.36 5.11 6.65
C LEU A 260 -2.08 3.82 7.41
N ARG A 261 -3.04 3.33 8.18
CA ARG A 261 -2.93 2.03 8.86
C ARG A 261 -2.73 0.90 7.87
N ALA A 262 -3.53 0.87 6.80
CA ALA A 262 -3.40 -0.14 5.75
C ALA A 262 -2.07 0.00 5.00
N GLY A 263 -1.62 1.22 4.73
CA GLY A 263 -0.31 1.49 4.12
C GLY A 263 0.85 0.97 4.98
N LEU A 264 0.83 1.21 6.30
CA LEU A 264 1.82 0.69 7.23
C LEU A 264 1.83 -0.85 7.25
N LEU A 265 0.66 -1.47 7.40
CA LEU A 265 0.51 -2.92 7.41
C LEU A 265 0.97 -3.56 6.10
N ALA A 266 0.59 -3.00 4.96
CA ALA A 266 0.96 -3.51 3.64
C ALA A 266 2.47 -3.38 3.36
N ARG A 267 3.09 -2.28 3.81
CA ARG A 267 4.54 -2.09 3.76
C ARG A 267 5.29 -3.18 4.53
N GLU A 268 4.79 -3.55 5.70
CA GLU A 268 5.38 -4.57 6.57
C GLU A 268 5.03 -6.01 6.12
N GLY A 269 4.25 -6.17 5.02
CA GLY A 269 3.86 -7.46 4.46
C GLY A 269 2.64 -8.10 5.11
N PHE A 270 1.90 -7.38 5.96
CA PHE A 270 0.66 -7.81 6.60
C PHE A 270 -0.54 -7.53 5.68
N LEU A 271 -0.54 -8.13 4.49
CA LEU A 271 -1.52 -7.85 3.44
C LEU A 271 -2.95 -8.26 3.83
N HIS A 272 -3.09 -9.33 4.63
CA HIS A 272 -4.38 -9.75 5.20
C HIS A 272 -4.96 -8.65 6.11
N ASP A 273 -4.16 -8.16 7.04
CA ASP A 273 -4.57 -7.16 8.02
C ASP A 273 -4.80 -5.81 7.35
N ALA A 274 -3.96 -5.42 6.38
CA ALA A 274 -4.15 -4.23 5.55
C ALA A 274 -5.49 -4.29 4.81
N ARG A 275 -5.80 -5.42 4.16
CA ARG A 275 -7.08 -5.63 3.47
C ARG A 275 -8.28 -5.50 4.43
N ARG A 276 -8.19 -6.07 5.63
CA ARG A 276 -9.25 -5.95 6.66
C ARG A 276 -9.56 -4.48 6.98
N VAL A 277 -8.51 -3.67 7.15
CA VAL A 277 -8.65 -2.23 7.42
C VAL A 277 -9.33 -1.52 6.25
N VAL A 278 -8.89 -1.79 5.01
CA VAL A 278 -9.48 -1.17 3.80
C VAL A 278 -10.92 -1.58 3.60
N VAL A 279 -11.25 -2.87 3.75
CA VAL A 279 -12.63 -3.37 3.61
C VAL A 279 -13.55 -2.79 4.68
N ALA A 280 -13.07 -2.62 5.92
CA ALA A 280 -13.83 -1.93 6.96
C ALA A 280 -14.04 -0.44 6.62
N GLY A 281 -13.05 0.23 6.06
CA GLY A 281 -13.17 1.59 5.56
C GLY A 281 -14.23 1.70 4.45
N LEU A 282 -14.20 0.78 3.47
CA LEU A 282 -15.19 0.72 2.39
C LEU A 282 -16.61 0.37 2.88
N ALA A 283 -16.74 -0.37 3.97
CA ALA A 283 -18.05 -0.61 4.58
C ALA A 283 -18.66 0.67 5.18
N ALA A 284 -17.83 1.60 5.63
CA ALA A 284 -18.25 2.91 6.15
C ALA A 284 -18.41 3.95 5.02
N ASP A 285 -17.59 3.89 3.98
CA ASP A 285 -17.56 4.84 2.86
C ASP A 285 -17.26 4.11 1.54
N ARG A 286 -18.31 3.65 0.88
CA ARG A 286 -18.21 2.84 -0.35
C ARG A 286 -17.73 3.62 -1.57
N ASP A 287 -17.95 4.93 -1.56
CA ASP A 287 -17.68 5.82 -2.70
C ASP A 287 -16.32 6.54 -2.54
N GLU A 288 -15.36 5.94 -1.81
CA GLU A 288 -14.02 6.52 -1.64
C GLU A 288 -13.01 5.87 -2.61
N PRO A 289 -12.64 6.55 -3.70
CA PRO A 289 -11.73 6.01 -4.71
C PRO A 289 -10.36 5.59 -4.16
N THR A 290 -9.88 6.29 -3.11
CA THR A 290 -8.58 6.02 -2.50
C THR A 290 -8.53 4.65 -1.83
N LEU A 291 -9.63 4.23 -1.19
CA LEU A 291 -9.72 2.90 -0.58
C LEU A 291 -9.82 1.81 -1.64
N HIS A 292 -10.55 2.03 -2.74
CA HIS A 292 -10.59 1.11 -3.87
C HIS A 292 -9.23 0.97 -4.55
N GLN A 293 -8.52 2.08 -4.76
CA GLN A 293 -7.15 2.06 -5.26
C GLN A 293 -6.23 1.21 -4.38
N LEU A 294 -6.25 1.45 -3.06
CA LEU A 294 -5.43 0.70 -2.11
C LEU A 294 -5.80 -0.78 -2.04
N LEU A 295 -7.09 -1.12 -2.18
CA LEU A 295 -7.55 -2.50 -2.25
C LEU A 295 -7.00 -3.21 -3.50
N GLY A 296 -7.02 -2.52 -4.64
CA GLY A 296 -6.42 -3.00 -5.90
C GLY A 296 -4.92 -3.28 -5.75
N ASP A 297 -4.18 -2.39 -5.10
CA ASP A 297 -2.75 -2.57 -4.82
C ASP A 297 -2.49 -3.79 -3.91
N ILE A 298 -3.31 -4.00 -2.89
CA ILE A 298 -3.21 -5.18 -2.01
C ILE A 298 -3.51 -6.47 -2.80
N TYR A 299 -4.53 -6.47 -3.66
CA TYR A 299 -4.86 -7.62 -4.50
C TYR A 299 -3.76 -7.92 -5.54
N THR A 300 -3.15 -6.90 -6.12
CA THR A 300 -1.99 -7.06 -7.01
C THR A 300 -0.85 -7.78 -6.29
N ARG A 301 -0.51 -7.35 -5.07
CA ARG A 301 0.57 -7.95 -4.26
C ARG A 301 0.27 -9.38 -3.81
N THR A 302 -1.00 -9.74 -3.66
CA THR A 302 -1.42 -11.11 -3.33
C THR A 302 -1.65 -11.99 -4.56
N GLY A 303 -1.46 -11.45 -5.78
CA GLY A 303 -1.63 -12.18 -7.04
C GLY A 303 -3.09 -12.37 -7.46
N LEU A 304 -4.01 -11.54 -6.95
CA LEU A 304 -5.44 -11.57 -7.27
C LEU A 304 -5.76 -10.53 -8.38
N THR A 305 -5.22 -10.74 -9.56
CA THR A 305 -5.23 -9.77 -10.67
C THR A 305 -6.63 -9.34 -11.10
N ASP A 306 -7.60 -10.27 -11.11
CA ASP A 306 -8.99 -9.95 -11.48
C ASP A 306 -9.64 -9.00 -10.46
N LEU A 307 -9.46 -9.29 -9.16
CA LEU A 307 -9.98 -8.43 -8.08
C LEU A 307 -9.25 -7.09 -8.03
N ALA A 308 -7.96 -7.07 -8.37
CA ALA A 308 -7.20 -5.84 -8.48
C ALA A 308 -7.78 -4.96 -9.60
N ALA A 309 -8.02 -5.53 -10.80
CA ALA A 309 -8.64 -4.82 -11.91
C ALA A 309 -10.03 -4.28 -11.54
N GLU A 310 -10.90 -5.09 -10.92
CA GLU A 310 -12.22 -4.65 -10.47
C GLU A 310 -12.13 -3.47 -9.47
N SER A 311 -11.15 -3.50 -8.56
CA SER A 311 -10.95 -2.42 -7.59
C SER A 311 -10.44 -1.13 -8.24
N PHE A 312 -9.53 -1.21 -9.21
CA PHE A 312 -9.04 -0.06 -9.96
C PHE A 312 -10.11 0.53 -10.89
N ASP A 313 -10.93 -0.31 -11.51
CA ASP A 313 -12.07 0.11 -12.33
C ASP A 313 -13.09 0.88 -11.50
N GLU A 314 -13.41 0.40 -10.29
CA GLU A 314 -14.31 1.10 -9.37
C GLU A 314 -13.72 2.46 -8.93
N ALA A 315 -12.43 2.51 -8.58
CA ALA A 315 -11.77 3.78 -8.26
C ALA A 315 -11.86 4.76 -9.44
N SER A 316 -11.63 4.29 -10.66
CA SER A 316 -11.69 5.11 -11.87
C SER A 316 -13.11 5.56 -12.18
N TYR A 317 -14.10 4.70 -12.01
CA TYR A 317 -15.52 5.02 -12.18
C TYR A 317 -15.96 6.13 -11.21
N LEU A 318 -15.61 6.00 -9.93
CA LEU A 318 -15.94 7.01 -8.91
C LEU A 318 -15.29 8.37 -9.18
N LEU A 319 -14.15 8.41 -9.86
CA LEU A 319 -13.47 9.64 -10.25
C LEU A 319 -14.08 10.27 -11.51
N SER A 320 -14.85 9.53 -12.30
CA SER A 320 -15.47 9.97 -13.55
C SER A 320 -16.92 10.41 -13.39
N LYS A 321 -17.53 10.17 -12.24
CA LYS A 321 -18.90 10.54 -11.88
C LYS A 321 -19.06 12.04 -11.70
#